data_bea210c78c97a339852b56e63ff3de7a
#
_entry.id   bea210c78c97a339852b56e63ff3de7a
#
_cell.length_a   1.000
_cell.length_b   1.000
_cell.length_c   1.000
_cell.angle_alpha   90.00
_cell.angle_beta   90.00
_cell.angle_gamma   90.00
#
_symmetry.space_group_name_H-M   'P 1'
#
loop_
_entity.id
_entity.type
_entity.pdbx_description
1 polymer ?
#
loop_
_entity_poly.entity_id
_entity_poly.type
_entity_poly.pdbx_seq_one_letter_code
_entity_poly.pdbx_strand_id
1 'polypeptide(L)'
;MIWKMRKFEIIIILTLVVIIGGGLYWWNKDNSLEAGSVGETTLSPTQVKSIEAIGQWEFLSINDEELVDTTRHGFFGDDHLVRIYYGTLRLGIDMRDVKEGWLKADKDSITCTLPNIKLLDNNFIDEAKTQSFYEDGKWTGKDRQAMYYRAYDSMKRRCLTPANIATAEENAKQQFREMLGAMGFNKVGFN
;
A
#
# COMPACT_ATOMS: atom_id res chain seq x y z
N MET A 1 28.64 36.87 66.81
CA MET A 1 27.81 37.38 65.67
C MET A 1 27.66 36.39 64.52
N ILE A 2 28.61 35.51 64.29
CA ILE A 2 28.68 34.53 63.21
C ILE A 2 27.59 33.41 63.32
N TRP A 3 27.15 33.02 64.53
CA TRP A 3 26.19 31.92 64.71
C TRP A 3 24.74 32.33 64.40
N LYS A 4 24.40 33.63 64.53
CA LYS A 4 23.07 34.13 64.13
C LYS A 4 22.95 34.15 62.60
N MET A 5 24.00 34.42 61.90
CA MET A 5 24.01 34.42 60.44
C MET A 5 23.74 33.02 59.87
N ARG A 6 24.40 31.97 60.42
CA ARG A 6 24.18 30.57 59.98
C ARG A 6 22.70 30.11 60.15
N LYS A 7 22.01 30.55 61.18
CA LYS A 7 20.57 30.23 61.36
C LYS A 7 19.71 30.94 60.33
N PHE A 8 20.04 32.15 59.97
CA PHE A 8 19.35 32.91 58.95
C PHE A 8 19.53 32.33 57.55
N GLU A 9 20.73 31.91 57.22
CA GLU A 9 21.06 31.22 55.96
C GLU A 9 20.32 29.88 55.84
N ILE A 10 20.24 29.10 56.90
CA ILE A 10 19.52 27.82 56.95
C ILE A 10 17.99 28.06 56.73
N ILE A 11 17.43 29.11 57.32
CA ILE A 11 16.02 29.47 57.13
C ILE A 11 15.75 29.87 55.68
N ILE A 12 16.66 30.63 55.05
CA ILE A 12 16.53 31.04 53.66
C ILE A 12 16.57 29.81 52.73
N ILE A 13 17.52 28.90 52.96
CA ILE A 13 17.65 27.65 52.15
C ILE A 13 16.39 26.79 52.31
N LEU A 14 15.86 26.61 53.52
CA LEU A 14 14.65 25.85 53.76
C LEU A 14 13.44 26.48 53.08
N THR A 15 13.33 27.79 53.11
CA THR A 15 12.23 28.53 52.45
C THR A 15 12.33 28.37 50.93
N LEU A 16 13.52 28.42 50.36
CA LEU A 16 13.78 28.25 48.95
C LEU A 16 13.45 26.83 48.48
N VAL A 17 13.80 25.80 49.27
CA VAL A 17 13.44 24.39 49.00
C VAL A 17 11.90 24.19 49.01
N VAL A 18 11.20 24.82 49.96
CA VAL A 18 9.73 24.74 50.01
C VAL A 18 9.08 25.46 48.83
N ILE A 19 9.60 26.61 48.40
CA ILE A 19 9.09 27.34 47.25
C ILE A 19 9.34 26.55 45.96
N ILE A 20 10.54 26.00 45.78
CA ILE A 20 10.90 25.18 44.58
C ILE A 20 10.08 23.88 44.59
N GLY A 21 9.99 23.19 45.73
CA GLY A 21 9.22 21.95 45.84
C GLY A 21 7.71 22.19 45.63
N GLY A 22 7.17 23.27 46.20
CA GLY A 22 5.78 23.66 46.00
C GLY A 22 5.48 24.11 44.57
N GLY A 23 6.42 24.84 43.96
CA GLY A 23 6.33 25.24 42.55
C GLY A 23 6.38 24.08 41.59
N LEU A 24 7.29 23.13 41.83
CA LEU A 24 7.37 21.88 41.03
C LEU A 24 6.13 21.00 41.25
N TYR A 25 5.62 20.91 42.46
CA TYR A 25 4.39 20.18 42.76
C TYR A 25 3.16 20.82 42.05
N TRP A 26 3.06 22.14 42.06
CA TRP A 26 1.96 22.86 41.40
C TRP A 26 2.06 22.78 39.88
N TRP A 27 3.29 22.90 39.32
CA TRP A 27 3.53 22.72 37.87
C TRP A 27 3.25 21.28 37.39
N ASN A 28 3.56 20.28 38.26
CA ASN A 28 3.34 18.87 37.91
C ASN A 28 1.90 18.41 38.16
N LYS A 29 1.11 19.19 38.89
CA LYS A 29 -0.30 18.86 39.20
C LYS A 29 -1.21 18.98 37.96
N ASP A 30 -0.92 19.91 37.06
CA ASP A 30 -1.67 20.10 35.81
C ASP A 30 -0.96 19.43 34.58
N ASN A 31 0.29 19.01 34.73
CA ASN A 31 1.00 18.11 33.83
C ASN A 31 0.96 16.69 34.43
N SER A 32 -0.20 16.11 34.56
CA SER A 32 -0.30 14.67 34.47
C SER A 32 0.16 14.34 33.04
N LEU A 33 1.45 13.97 32.86
CA LEU A 33 1.81 13.05 31.84
C LEU A 33 0.82 11.90 32.04
N GLU A 34 -0.23 11.86 31.25
CA GLU A 34 -0.95 10.63 30.99
C GLU A 34 0.14 9.69 30.40
N ALA A 35 0.84 9.03 31.33
CA ALA A 35 1.50 7.77 31.03
C ALA A 35 0.37 6.91 30.51
N GLY A 36 0.31 6.79 29.18
CA GLY A 36 -0.83 6.32 28.44
C GLY A 36 -1.59 5.25 29.20
N SER A 37 -2.80 5.59 29.62
CA SER A 37 -3.80 4.55 29.74
C SER A 37 -3.65 3.75 28.44
N VAL A 38 -3.59 2.44 28.53
CA VAL A 38 -3.78 1.55 27.40
C VAL A 38 -5.21 1.85 26.91
N GLY A 39 -5.36 3.02 26.26
CA GLY A 39 -6.61 3.47 25.67
C GLY A 39 -6.91 2.47 24.56
N GLU A 40 -8.12 2.03 24.50
CA GLU A 40 -8.58 1.22 23.38
C GLU A 40 -8.08 1.85 22.08
N THR A 41 -7.24 1.12 21.35
CA THR A 41 -6.77 1.58 20.05
C THR A 41 -7.97 1.61 19.12
N THR A 42 -8.43 2.81 18.78
CA THR A 42 -9.57 2.99 17.89
C THR A 42 -9.13 3.76 16.66
N LEU A 43 -9.55 3.28 15.49
CA LEU A 43 -9.39 4.06 14.26
C LEU A 43 -10.39 5.19 14.22
N SER A 44 -9.90 6.41 14.06
CA SER A 44 -10.79 7.54 13.80
C SER A 44 -11.40 7.45 12.41
N PRO A 45 -12.62 7.97 12.19
CA PRO A 45 -13.22 8.02 10.85
C PRO A 45 -12.32 8.72 9.81
N THR A 46 -11.51 9.69 10.24
CA THR A 46 -10.56 10.41 9.38
C THR A 46 -9.42 9.50 8.94
N GLN A 47 -8.89 8.64 9.81
CA GLN A 47 -7.85 7.67 9.45
C GLN A 47 -8.39 6.64 8.44
N VAL A 48 -9.60 6.11 8.64
CA VAL A 48 -10.25 5.20 7.68
C VAL A 48 -10.39 5.86 6.31
N LYS A 49 -10.92 7.09 6.27
CA LYS A 49 -11.05 7.86 5.02
C LYS A 49 -9.70 8.16 4.36
N SER A 50 -8.65 8.37 5.14
CA SER A 50 -7.30 8.58 4.59
C SER A 50 -6.76 7.33 3.91
N ILE A 51 -7.02 6.14 4.46
CA ILE A 51 -6.67 4.86 3.83
C ILE A 51 -7.47 4.65 2.53
N GLU A 52 -8.77 4.91 2.57
CA GLU A 52 -9.65 4.81 1.39
C GLU A 52 -9.25 5.79 0.28
N ALA A 53 -8.79 6.99 0.65
CA ALA A 53 -8.37 8.04 -0.29
C ALA A 53 -7.11 7.69 -1.10
N ILE A 54 -6.33 6.67 -0.69
CA ILE A 54 -5.19 6.17 -1.47
C ILE A 54 -5.66 5.64 -2.83
N GLY A 55 -6.88 5.14 -2.91
CA GLY A 55 -7.51 4.65 -4.12
C GLY A 55 -7.05 3.25 -4.48
N GLN A 56 -6.01 3.10 -5.29
CA GLN A 56 -5.50 1.79 -5.72
C GLN A 56 -4.22 1.41 -4.98
N TRP A 57 -4.15 0.17 -4.50
CA TRP A 57 -2.97 -0.42 -3.88
C TRP A 57 -2.47 -1.58 -4.72
N GLU A 58 -1.22 -1.46 -5.16
CA GLU A 58 -0.53 -2.52 -5.89
C GLU A 58 0.20 -3.45 -4.92
N PHE A 59 -0.01 -4.76 -5.08
CA PHE A 59 0.61 -5.78 -4.22
C PHE A 59 1.50 -6.76 -4.99
N LEU A 60 1.33 -6.83 -6.31
CA LEU A 60 2.18 -7.62 -7.19
C LEU A 60 2.28 -6.96 -8.55
N SER A 61 3.51 -6.76 -9.02
CA SER A 61 3.83 -6.27 -10.36
C SER A 61 4.51 -7.37 -11.15
N ILE A 62 4.02 -7.65 -12.35
CA ILE A 62 4.54 -8.71 -13.23
C ILE A 62 4.93 -8.08 -14.55
N ASN A 63 6.24 -8.04 -14.83
CA ASN A 63 6.74 -7.68 -16.15
C ASN A 63 6.68 -8.90 -17.03
N ASP A 64 6.14 -8.75 -18.23
CA ASP A 64 5.94 -9.81 -19.18
C ASP A 64 6.24 -9.35 -20.60
N GLU A 65 6.66 -10.28 -21.44
CA GLU A 65 6.86 -10.06 -22.86
C GLU A 65 6.17 -11.15 -23.68
N GLU A 66 5.62 -10.76 -24.83
CA GLU A 66 4.94 -11.67 -25.73
C GLU A 66 5.41 -11.45 -27.15
N LEU A 67 5.92 -12.51 -27.75
CA LEU A 67 6.22 -12.55 -29.17
C LEU A 67 5.00 -13.07 -29.90
N VAL A 68 4.47 -12.25 -30.81
CA VAL A 68 3.33 -12.60 -31.65
C VAL A 68 3.81 -12.61 -33.10
N ASP A 69 3.56 -13.72 -33.81
CA ASP A 69 3.80 -13.86 -35.21
C ASP A 69 2.51 -13.97 -36.01
N THR A 70 2.53 -13.57 -37.25
CA THR A 70 1.45 -13.78 -38.20
C THR A 70 2.02 -13.96 -39.63
N THR A 71 1.40 -14.86 -40.38
CA THR A 71 1.75 -15.13 -41.75
C THR A 71 0.53 -14.89 -42.61
N ARG A 72 0.74 -14.23 -43.76
CA ARG A 72 -0.27 -14.07 -44.79
C ARG A 72 0.22 -14.84 -46.03
N HIS A 73 -0.50 -15.88 -46.38
CA HIS A 73 -0.19 -16.67 -47.57
C HIS A 73 -0.60 -15.92 -48.83
N GLY A 74 0.36 -15.74 -49.76
CA GLY A 74 0.18 -15.09 -51.02
C GLY A 74 0.48 -16.05 -52.21
N PHE A 75 0.05 -15.69 -53.40
CA PHE A 75 0.28 -16.49 -54.59
C PHE A 75 1.77 -16.50 -55.02
N PHE A 76 2.50 -15.42 -54.70
CA PHE A 76 3.91 -15.24 -55.09
C PHE A 76 4.89 -15.37 -53.89
N GLY A 77 4.41 -15.81 -52.75
CA GLY A 77 5.17 -15.92 -51.50
C GLY A 77 4.35 -15.52 -50.30
N ASP A 78 4.89 -15.79 -49.14
CA ASP A 78 4.25 -15.50 -47.87
C ASP A 78 4.81 -14.21 -47.24
N ASP A 79 3.93 -13.35 -46.78
CA ASP A 79 4.30 -12.19 -45.97
C ASP A 79 4.36 -12.61 -44.49
N HIS A 80 5.37 -12.16 -43.77
CA HIS A 80 5.57 -12.47 -42.36
C HIS A 80 5.69 -11.20 -41.49
N LEU A 81 5.01 -11.17 -40.37
CA LEU A 81 5.16 -10.13 -39.37
C LEU A 81 5.33 -10.75 -37.97
N VAL A 82 6.44 -10.39 -37.31
CA VAL A 82 6.74 -10.80 -35.94
C VAL A 82 6.94 -9.55 -35.11
N ARG A 83 6.20 -9.45 -33.98
CA ARG A 83 6.28 -8.30 -33.07
C ARG A 83 6.48 -8.78 -31.64
N ILE A 84 7.27 -8.02 -30.89
CA ILE A 84 7.46 -8.21 -29.45
C ILE A 84 6.71 -7.11 -28.72
N TYR A 85 5.86 -7.53 -27.80
CA TYR A 85 5.08 -6.68 -26.91
C TYR A 85 5.62 -6.79 -25.51
N TYR A 86 5.79 -5.65 -24.83
CA TYR A 86 6.22 -5.56 -23.43
C TYR A 86 5.08 -5.02 -22.61
N GLY A 87 4.88 -5.58 -21.42
CA GLY A 87 3.82 -5.12 -20.53
C GLY A 87 4.17 -5.29 -19.07
N THR A 88 3.49 -4.50 -18.22
CA THR A 88 3.58 -4.60 -16.77
C THR A 88 2.17 -4.73 -16.21
N LEU A 89 1.82 -5.93 -15.74
CA LEU A 89 0.53 -6.22 -15.15
C LEU A 89 0.61 -5.98 -13.64
N ARG A 90 -0.24 -5.07 -13.13
CA ARG A 90 -0.29 -4.68 -11.73
C ARG A 90 -1.53 -5.28 -11.07
N LEU A 91 -1.31 -6.18 -10.10
CA LEU A 91 -2.36 -6.81 -9.32
C LEU A 91 -2.49 -6.15 -7.97
N GLY A 92 -3.71 -5.84 -7.58
CA GLY A 92 -3.96 -5.14 -6.33
C GLY A 92 -5.44 -4.99 -6.02
N ILE A 93 -5.75 -4.14 -5.06
CA ILE A 93 -7.12 -3.78 -4.68
C ILE A 93 -7.42 -2.34 -5.06
N ASP A 94 -8.69 -2.07 -5.24
CA ASP A 94 -9.22 -0.72 -5.40
C ASP A 94 -10.05 -0.37 -4.17
N MET A 95 -9.64 0.63 -3.41
CA MET A 95 -10.31 1.04 -2.18
C MET A 95 -11.73 1.60 -2.43
N ARG A 96 -12.07 1.90 -3.68
CA ARG A 96 -13.46 2.25 -4.06
C ARG A 96 -14.41 1.05 -3.99
N ASP A 97 -13.87 -0.18 -3.98
CA ASP A 97 -14.65 -1.41 -3.89
C ASP A 97 -14.85 -1.88 -2.43
N VAL A 98 -14.29 -1.18 -1.44
CA VAL A 98 -14.50 -1.52 -0.02
C VAL A 98 -15.95 -1.27 0.37
N LYS A 99 -16.46 -2.13 1.23
CA LYS A 99 -17.80 -1.98 1.81
C LYS A 99 -17.72 -1.24 3.13
N GLU A 100 -18.80 -0.57 3.50
CA GLU A 100 -18.89 0.04 4.82
C GLU A 100 -18.59 -0.98 5.93
N GLY A 101 -17.77 -0.59 6.90
CA GLY A 101 -17.34 -1.47 7.99
C GLY A 101 -16.30 -2.52 7.60
N TRP A 102 -15.53 -2.29 6.54
CA TRP A 102 -14.41 -3.17 6.13
C TRP A 102 -13.29 -3.26 7.19
N LEU A 103 -13.20 -2.27 8.08
CA LEU A 103 -12.35 -2.27 9.27
C LEU A 103 -13.23 -2.30 10.52
N LYS A 104 -13.04 -3.31 11.38
CA LYS A 104 -13.74 -3.45 12.65
C LYS A 104 -12.73 -3.60 13.76
N ALA A 105 -12.57 -2.55 14.56
CA ALA A 105 -11.69 -2.54 15.72
C ALA A 105 -12.43 -3.05 16.97
N ASP A 106 -11.75 -3.84 17.79
CA ASP A 106 -12.17 -4.28 19.11
C ASP A 106 -10.95 -4.29 20.03
N LYS A 107 -10.84 -3.27 20.87
CA LYS A 107 -9.71 -3.02 21.79
C LYS A 107 -8.36 -2.97 21.05
N ASP A 108 -7.51 -3.98 21.28
CA ASP A 108 -6.18 -4.13 20.69
C ASP A 108 -6.17 -4.95 19.38
N SER A 109 -7.34 -5.37 18.94
CA SER A 109 -7.52 -6.19 17.74
C SER A 109 -8.31 -5.45 16.66
N ILE A 110 -8.03 -5.78 15.40
CA ILE A 110 -8.76 -5.25 14.25
C ILE A 110 -8.98 -6.34 13.22
N THR A 111 -10.19 -6.40 12.67
CA THR A 111 -10.52 -7.30 11.57
C THR A 111 -10.71 -6.47 10.30
N CYS A 112 -10.03 -6.90 9.23
CA CYS A 112 -10.01 -6.25 7.94
C CYS A 112 -10.68 -7.14 6.88
N THR A 113 -11.60 -6.58 6.11
CA THR A 113 -12.22 -7.25 4.96
C THR A 113 -11.80 -6.52 3.68
N LEU A 114 -10.78 -7.06 3.02
CA LEU A 114 -10.22 -6.46 1.80
C LEU A 114 -11.07 -6.81 0.56
N PRO A 115 -11.11 -5.91 -0.45
CA PRO A 115 -11.65 -6.26 -1.75
C PRO A 115 -10.82 -7.36 -2.43
N ASN A 116 -11.42 -8.01 -3.42
CA ASN A 116 -10.72 -9.00 -4.22
C ASN A 116 -9.57 -8.36 -5.01
N ILE A 117 -8.48 -9.12 -5.16
CA ILE A 117 -7.38 -8.75 -6.04
C ILE A 117 -7.89 -8.70 -7.48
N LYS A 118 -7.53 -7.64 -8.18
CA LYS A 118 -7.83 -7.44 -9.60
C LYS A 118 -6.65 -6.83 -10.35
N LEU A 119 -6.70 -6.89 -11.66
CA LEU A 119 -5.81 -6.12 -12.53
C LEU A 119 -6.19 -4.63 -12.38
N LEU A 120 -5.23 -3.79 -11.98
CA LEU A 120 -5.47 -2.37 -11.70
C LEU A 120 -5.52 -1.52 -12.96
N ASP A 121 -4.79 -1.93 -14.00
CA ASP A 121 -4.72 -1.21 -15.27
C ASP A 121 -4.90 -2.17 -16.44
N ASN A 122 -5.89 -1.89 -17.28
CA ASN A 122 -6.11 -2.67 -18.51
C ASN A 122 -5.18 -2.25 -19.65
N ASN A 123 -4.51 -1.10 -19.57
CA ASN A 123 -3.55 -0.63 -20.56
C ASN A 123 -2.13 -0.99 -20.15
N PHE A 124 -1.89 -2.25 -19.84
CA PHE A 124 -0.62 -2.74 -19.30
C PHE A 124 0.46 -2.95 -20.37
N ILE A 125 0.13 -2.99 -21.67
CA ILE A 125 1.09 -3.10 -22.76
C ILE A 125 1.71 -1.72 -23.04
N ASP A 126 3.03 -1.66 -23.03
CA ASP A 126 3.80 -0.47 -23.40
C ASP A 126 3.97 -0.41 -24.93
N GLU A 127 3.07 0.31 -25.58
CA GLU A 127 3.12 0.46 -27.03
C GLU A 127 4.38 1.16 -27.52
N ALA A 128 4.98 2.03 -26.71
CA ALA A 128 6.22 2.72 -27.08
C ALA A 128 7.43 1.79 -27.13
N LYS A 129 7.40 0.70 -26.35
CA LYS A 129 8.43 -0.35 -26.38
C LYS A 129 8.14 -1.46 -27.38
N THR A 130 6.91 -1.53 -27.93
CA THR A 130 6.54 -2.55 -28.89
C THR A 130 7.37 -2.42 -30.16
N GLN A 131 8.05 -3.49 -30.56
CA GLN A 131 8.96 -3.50 -31.70
C GLN A 131 8.53 -4.52 -32.76
N SER A 132 8.71 -4.18 -34.05
CA SER A 132 8.70 -5.19 -35.11
C SER A 132 10.05 -5.91 -35.10
N PHE A 133 10.05 -7.19 -34.76
CA PHE A 133 11.24 -8.04 -34.78
C PHE A 133 11.59 -8.46 -36.22
N TYR A 134 10.55 -8.79 -36.99
CA TYR A 134 10.65 -9.10 -38.40
C TYR A 134 9.39 -8.62 -39.11
N GLU A 135 9.57 -8.03 -40.27
CA GLU A 135 8.46 -7.55 -41.09
C GLU A 135 8.80 -7.69 -42.57
N ASP A 136 8.03 -8.49 -43.29
CA ASP A 136 8.05 -8.63 -44.74
C ASP A 136 6.63 -8.52 -45.29
N GLY A 137 6.49 -7.90 -46.46
CA GLY A 137 5.19 -7.61 -47.05
C GLY A 137 4.53 -6.32 -46.56
N LYS A 138 3.22 -6.19 -46.82
CA LYS A 138 2.44 -4.99 -46.48
C LYS A 138 1.41 -5.29 -45.38
N TRP A 139 1.57 -4.69 -44.23
CA TRP A 139 0.71 -4.88 -43.07
C TRP A 139 -0.13 -3.63 -42.75
N THR A 140 -1.39 -3.84 -42.48
CA THR A 140 -2.34 -2.74 -42.13
C THR A 140 -2.38 -2.49 -40.63
N GLY A 141 -2.96 -1.33 -40.22
CA GLY A 141 -3.22 -1.06 -38.82
C GLY A 141 -4.15 -2.12 -38.17
N LYS A 142 -5.08 -2.69 -38.95
CA LYS A 142 -5.98 -3.76 -38.46
C LYS A 142 -5.22 -5.06 -38.15
N ASP A 143 -4.23 -5.42 -38.99
CA ASP A 143 -3.40 -6.61 -38.75
C ASP A 143 -2.59 -6.43 -37.43
N ARG A 144 -1.97 -5.26 -37.26
CA ARG A 144 -1.21 -4.91 -36.04
C ARG A 144 -2.09 -4.88 -34.80
N GLN A 145 -3.32 -4.39 -34.93
CA GLN A 145 -4.29 -4.39 -33.84
C GLN A 145 -4.71 -5.81 -33.45
N ALA A 146 -4.90 -6.70 -34.41
CA ALA A 146 -5.20 -8.10 -34.13
C ALA A 146 -4.05 -8.79 -33.38
N MET A 147 -2.79 -8.48 -33.73
CA MET A 147 -1.61 -8.97 -33.01
C MET A 147 -1.54 -8.41 -31.60
N TYR A 148 -1.85 -7.12 -31.41
CA TYR A 148 -1.92 -6.49 -30.09
C TYR A 148 -2.92 -7.23 -29.16
N TYR A 149 -4.13 -7.51 -29.63
CA TYR A 149 -5.11 -8.24 -28.82
C TYR A 149 -4.68 -9.68 -28.52
N ARG A 150 -4.00 -10.35 -29.44
CA ARG A 150 -3.43 -11.67 -29.18
C ARG A 150 -2.37 -11.61 -28.06
N ALA A 151 -1.47 -10.62 -28.12
CA ALA A 151 -0.49 -10.39 -27.07
C ALA A 151 -1.18 -10.09 -25.73
N TYR A 152 -2.14 -9.16 -25.73
CA TYR A 152 -2.91 -8.77 -24.57
C TYR A 152 -3.56 -9.97 -23.87
N ASP A 153 -4.29 -10.80 -24.62
CA ASP A 153 -4.97 -11.96 -24.06
C ASP A 153 -3.99 -13.02 -23.55
N SER A 154 -2.86 -13.23 -24.25
CA SER A 154 -1.83 -14.18 -23.84
C SER A 154 -1.16 -13.75 -22.53
N MET A 155 -0.70 -12.51 -22.45
CA MET A 155 -0.10 -11.94 -21.23
C MET A 155 -1.09 -11.97 -20.06
N LYS A 156 -2.33 -11.56 -20.30
CA LYS A 156 -3.37 -11.58 -19.27
C LYS A 156 -3.63 -12.98 -18.73
N ARG A 157 -3.76 -13.98 -19.58
CA ARG A 157 -3.92 -15.39 -19.15
C ARG A 157 -2.72 -15.91 -18.37
N ARG A 158 -1.50 -15.57 -18.81
CA ARG A 158 -0.27 -16.02 -18.16
C ARG A 158 -0.02 -15.37 -16.82
N CYS A 159 -0.44 -14.12 -16.63
CA CYS A 159 -0.21 -13.36 -15.42
C CYS A 159 -1.36 -13.43 -14.40
N LEU A 160 -2.62 -13.50 -14.84
CA LEU A 160 -3.78 -13.61 -13.94
C LEU A 160 -4.07 -15.07 -13.54
N THR A 161 -3.05 -15.74 -13.04
CA THR A 161 -3.20 -17.11 -12.52
C THR A 161 -3.66 -17.12 -11.07
N PRO A 162 -4.33 -18.20 -10.61
CA PRO A 162 -4.67 -18.34 -9.18
C PRO A 162 -3.46 -18.20 -8.26
N ALA A 163 -2.27 -18.65 -8.69
CA ALA A 163 -1.04 -18.53 -7.90
C ALA A 163 -0.61 -17.06 -7.74
N ASN A 164 -0.62 -16.26 -8.80
CA ASN A 164 -0.26 -14.84 -8.76
C ASN A 164 -1.29 -14.03 -7.94
N ILE A 165 -2.57 -14.36 -8.07
CA ILE A 165 -3.63 -13.74 -7.28
C ILE A 165 -3.42 -14.04 -5.80
N ALA A 166 -3.16 -15.30 -5.43
CA ALA A 166 -2.89 -15.69 -4.05
C ALA A 166 -1.63 -15.01 -3.49
N THR A 167 -0.58 -14.85 -4.30
CA THR A 167 0.62 -14.09 -3.92
C THR A 167 0.28 -12.62 -3.64
N ALA A 168 -0.51 -11.99 -4.49
CA ALA A 168 -0.93 -10.60 -4.28
C ALA A 168 -1.83 -10.46 -3.05
N GLU A 169 -2.71 -11.43 -2.76
CA GLU A 169 -3.54 -11.45 -1.55
C GLU A 169 -2.70 -11.56 -0.28
N GLU A 170 -1.69 -12.42 -0.28
CA GLU A 170 -0.81 -12.58 0.89
C GLU A 170 0.03 -11.31 1.13
N ASN A 171 0.57 -10.71 0.05
CA ASN A 171 1.26 -9.43 0.13
C ASN A 171 0.35 -8.32 0.66
N ALA A 172 -0.91 -8.29 0.23
CA ALA A 172 -1.91 -7.36 0.75
C ALA A 172 -2.11 -7.54 2.26
N LYS A 173 -2.37 -8.77 2.70
CA LYS A 173 -2.55 -9.08 4.12
C LYS A 173 -1.32 -8.70 4.95
N GLN A 174 -0.12 -8.95 4.43
CA GLN A 174 1.10 -8.60 5.12
C GLN A 174 1.24 -7.08 5.27
N GLN A 175 1.08 -6.31 4.18
CA GLN A 175 1.20 -4.85 4.22
C GLN A 175 0.13 -4.20 5.11
N PHE A 176 -1.11 -4.67 5.06
CA PHE A 176 -2.16 -4.20 5.96
C PHE A 176 -1.89 -4.57 7.42
N ARG A 177 -1.34 -5.76 7.70
CA ARG A 177 -0.92 -6.16 9.05
C ARG A 177 0.17 -5.25 9.59
N GLU A 178 1.18 -4.93 8.80
CA GLU A 178 2.26 -4.02 9.18
C GLU A 178 1.73 -2.59 9.42
N MET A 179 0.91 -2.07 8.52
CA MET A 179 0.31 -0.74 8.63
C MET A 179 -0.59 -0.61 9.87
N LEU A 180 -1.50 -1.56 10.07
CA LEU A 180 -2.43 -1.54 11.21
C LEU A 180 -1.69 -1.83 12.52
N GLY A 181 -0.65 -2.65 12.50
CA GLY A 181 0.26 -2.85 13.63
C GLY A 181 0.99 -1.57 14.04
N ALA A 182 1.48 -0.80 13.07
CA ALA A 182 2.09 0.51 13.31
C ALA A 182 1.09 1.55 13.86
N MET A 183 -0.21 1.36 13.63
CA MET A 183 -1.28 2.17 14.22
C MET A 183 -1.66 1.74 15.66
N GLY A 184 -1.01 0.68 16.21
CA GLY A 184 -1.16 0.25 17.59
C GLY A 184 -2.03 -1.00 17.79
N PHE A 185 -2.47 -1.68 16.74
CA PHE A 185 -3.22 -2.93 16.86
C PHE A 185 -2.27 -4.12 17.00
N ASN A 186 -2.36 -4.84 18.11
CA ASN A 186 -1.51 -6.02 18.36
C ASN A 186 -1.97 -7.26 17.59
N LYS A 187 -3.24 -7.31 17.22
CA LYS A 187 -3.85 -8.44 16.50
C LYS A 187 -4.61 -7.94 15.29
N VAL A 188 -4.17 -8.36 14.10
CA VAL A 188 -4.81 -8.02 12.83
C VAL A 188 -5.32 -9.29 12.16
N GLY A 189 -6.66 -9.40 12.05
CA GLY A 189 -7.36 -10.49 11.38
C GLY A 189 -7.86 -10.10 9.99
N PHE A 190 -8.09 -11.08 9.13
CA PHE A 190 -8.67 -10.91 7.79
C PHE A 190 -9.82 -11.88 7.59
N ASN A 191 -10.90 -11.38 6.93
CA ASN A 191 -12.07 -12.17 6.52
C ASN A 191 -12.04 -12.40 5.01
#